data_8948ecd9c6f85f43c185d125472ac674
#
_entry.id   8948ecd9c6f85f43c185d125472ac674
#
_cell.length_a   1.000
_cell.length_b   1.000
_cell.length_c   1.000
_cell.angle_alpha   90.00
_cell.angle_beta   90.00
_cell.angle_gamma   90.00
#
_symmetry.space_group_name_H-M   'P 1'
#
loop_
_entity.id
_entity.type
_entity.pdbx_description
1 polymer ?
#
loop_
_entity_poly.entity_id
_entity_poly.type
_entity_poly.pdbx_seq_one_letter_code
_entity_poly.pdbx_strand_id
1 'polypeptide(L)'
;MKKVLIINGGQNFGHSGGKYNKTIAENTLEVLKAFENVDVKITNVDEGYDKNEEVQKFVWADYIIYHTPIWWFQLPNGLKKYIDEVFTAGHAKGIYMSDGRTSENPEINYGTGGMLGGRKYMVTTSWNAPETAFTLPGEFFNETSVDNGPLFGFHRMNAFVSLQRMESFHFHDVEKNADIERDMKIYKEHLTAVFEKELKPQLA
;
A
#
# COMPACT_ATOMS: atom_id res chain seq x y z
N MET A 1 -2.14 5.45 -21.32
CA MET A 1 -1.44 4.35 -20.63
C MET A 1 -1.45 4.65 -19.14
N LYS A 2 -1.99 3.76 -18.32
CA LYS A 2 -2.03 3.91 -16.86
C LYS A 2 -0.72 3.45 -16.23
N LYS A 3 -0.30 4.13 -15.19
CA LYS A 3 1.01 3.96 -14.58
C LYS A 3 0.86 3.41 -13.16
N VAL A 4 1.47 2.27 -12.88
CA VAL A 4 1.37 1.60 -11.58
C VAL A 4 2.75 1.48 -10.95
N LEU A 5 2.87 1.93 -9.69
CA LEU A 5 4.04 1.71 -8.86
C LEU A 5 3.73 0.62 -7.85
N ILE A 6 4.49 -0.47 -7.89
CA ILE A 6 4.45 -1.52 -6.87
C ILE A 6 5.59 -1.26 -5.87
N ILE A 7 5.25 -1.22 -4.58
CA ILE A 7 6.21 -1.09 -3.49
C ILE A 7 6.15 -2.37 -2.66
N ASN A 8 7.20 -3.20 -2.77
CA ASN A 8 7.34 -4.40 -1.98
C ASN A 8 8.13 -4.10 -0.70
N GLY A 9 7.42 -4.04 0.42
CA GLY A 9 7.97 -3.84 1.77
C GLY A 9 8.32 -5.14 2.50
N GLY A 10 8.27 -6.30 1.81
CA GLY A 10 8.79 -7.54 2.34
C GLY A 10 10.30 -7.47 2.55
N GLN A 11 10.79 -7.95 3.69
CA GLN A 11 12.23 -7.93 4.00
C GLN A 11 12.67 -9.20 4.70
N ASN A 12 13.97 -9.48 4.61
CA ASN A 12 14.60 -10.56 5.35
C ASN A 12 14.92 -10.08 6.77
N PHE A 13 14.16 -10.56 7.74
CA PHE A 13 14.34 -10.20 9.14
C PHE A 13 13.87 -11.33 10.09
N GLY A 14 14.69 -11.69 11.06
CA GLY A 14 14.38 -12.76 12.01
C GLY A 14 14.10 -14.09 11.30
N HIS A 15 12.89 -14.61 11.44
CA HIS A 15 12.45 -15.85 10.78
C HIS A 15 11.76 -15.59 9.42
N SER A 16 11.51 -14.33 9.07
CA SER A 16 10.87 -13.96 7.80
C SER A 16 11.93 -13.83 6.70
N GLY A 17 11.80 -14.63 5.66
CA GLY A 17 12.64 -14.53 4.46
C GLY A 17 12.11 -13.57 3.40
N GLY A 18 11.03 -12.83 3.66
CA GLY A 18 10.40 -11.91 2.69
C GLY A 18 9.73 -12.60 1.49
N LYS A 19 9.80 -13.94 1.39
CA LYS A 19 9.37 -14.70 0.20
C LYS A 19 7.88 -14.55 -0.10
N TYR A 20 7.03 -14.56 0.93
CA TYR A 20 5.58 -14.45 0.73
C TYR A 20 5.21 -13.14 0.04
N ASN A 21 5.72 -12.01 0.53
CA ASN A 21 5.48 -10.70 -0.08
C ASN A 21 6.11 -10.55 -1.47
N LYS A 22 7.25 -11.20 -1.72
CA LYS A 22 7.83 -11.29 -3.07
C LYS A 22 6.88 -12.02 -4.01
N THR A 23 6.32 -13.15 -3.60
CA THR A 23 5.32 -13.89 -4.38
C THR A 23 4.08 -13.04 -4.65
N ILE A 24 3.58 -12.27 -3.68
CA ILE A 24 2.48 -11.33 -3.90
C ILE A 24 2.84 -10.30 -4.99
N ALA A 25 4.02 -9.68 -4.89
CA ALA A 25 4.46 -8.67 -5.85
C ALA A 25 4.62 -9.23 -7.27
N GLU A 26 5.15 -10.45 -7.40
CA GLU A 26 5.27 -11.16 -8.68
C GLU A 26 3.90 -11.47 -9.29
N ASN A 27 2.94 -11.94 -8.50
CA ASN A 27 1.56 -12.18 -8.95
C ASN A 27 0.85 -10.88 -9.34
N THR A 28 1.09 -9.79 -8.60
CA THR A 28 0.57 -8.46 -8.96
C THR A 28 1.10 -8.02 -10.32
N LEU A 29 2.39 -8.16 -10.55
CA LEU A 29 3.02 -7.81 -11.82
C LEU A 29 2.46 -8.65 -12.98
N GLU A 30 2.23 -9.96 -12.75
CA GLU A 30 1.63 -10.86 -13.74
C GLU A 30 0.22 -10.40 -14.14
N VAL A 31 -0.65 -10.12 -13.14
CA VAL A 31 -2.02 -9.63 -13.40
C VAL A 31 -2.01 -8.30 -14.13
N LEU A 32 -1.19 -7.34 -13.69
CA LEU A 32 -1.14 -6.02 -14.31
C LEU A 32 -0.61 -6.04 -15.76
N LYS A 33 0.32 -6.94 -16.07
CA LYS A 33 0.82 -7.13 -17.45
C LYS A 33 -0.21 -7.72 -18.41
N ALA A 34 -1.27 -8.34 -17.90
CA ALA A 34 -2.36 -8.85 -18.73
C ALA A 34 -3.31 -7.72 -19.20
N PHE A 35 -3.26 -6.54 -18.59
CA PHE A 35 -4.03 -5.38 -19.04
C PHE A 35 -3.27 -4.62 -20.14
N GLU A 36 -3.96 -4.33 -21.23
CA GLU A 36 -3.43 -3.43 -22.25
C GLU A 36 -3.28 -2.01 -21.68
N ASN A 37 -2.23 -1.30 -22.13
CA ASN A 37 -2.00 0.09 -21.75
C ASN A 37 -1.72 0.35 -20.25
N VAL A 38 -1.12 -0.61 -19.56
CA VAL A 38 -0.57 -0.45 -18.20
C VAL A 38 0.95 -0.48 -18.26
N ASP A 39 1.60 0.51 -17.64
CA ASP A 39 3.04 0.57 -17.42
C ASP A 39 3.33 0.38 -15.94
N VAL A 40 4.26 -0.50 -15.59
CA VAL A 40 4.51 -0.90 -14.19
C VAL A 40 5.97 -0.68 -13.83
N LYS A 41 6.17 0.02 -12.70
CA LYS A 41 7.46 0.06 -12.00
C LYS A 41 7.34 -0.67 -10.67
N ILE A 42 8.42 -1.30 -10.24
CA ILE A 42 8.50 -1.98 -8.95
C ILE A 42 9.70 -1.47 -8.16
N THR A 43 9.51 -1.32 -6.85
CA THR A 43 10.57 -1.07 -5.87
C THR A 43 10.54 -2.16 -4.82
N ASN A 44 11.62 -2.92 -4.70
CA ASN A 44 11.87 -3.84 -3.59
C ASN A 44 12.65 -3.08 -2.52
N VAL A 45 12.00 -2.71 -1.43
CA VAL A 45 12.60 -1.85 -0.39
C VAL A 45 13.86 -2.47 0.23
N ASP A 46 13.88 -3.78 0.38
CA ASP A 46 15.02 -4.53 0.97
C ASP A 46 16.26 -4.57 0.04
N GLU A 47 16.10 -4.28 -1.24
CA GLU A 47 17.20 -4.22 -2.23
C GLU A 47 17.89 -2.86 -2.28
N GLY A 48 17.37 -1.88 -1.53
CA GLY A 48 17.84 -0.50 -1.53
C GLY A 48 17.14 0.39 -2.57
N TYR A 49 17.23 1.69 -2.36
CA TYR A 49 16.57 2.70 -3.21
C TYR A 49 17.27 4.06 -3.10
N ASP A 50 17.13 4.89 -4.13
CA ASP A 50 17.41 6.33 -4.04
C ASP A 50 16.10 7.08 -3.77
N LYS A 51 16.05 7.83 -2.67
CA LYS A 51 14.83 8.53 -2.24
C LYS A 51 14.31 9.56 -3.24
N ASN A 52 15.20 10.19 -4.04
CA ASN A 52 14.76 11.17 -5.03
C ASN A 52 14.21 10.50 -6.28
N GLU A 53 14.75 9.36 -6.70
CA GLU A 53 14.18 8.54 -7.76
C GLU A 53 12.81 8.00 -7.35
N GLU A 54 12.66 7.59 -6.08
CA GLU A 54 11.36 7.12 -5.55
C GLU A 54 10.32 8.25 -5.55
N VAL A 55 10.69 9.49 -5.18
CA VAL A 55 9.79 10.65 -5.32
C VAL A 55 9.28 10.77 -6.77
N GLN A 56 10.17 10.61 -7.76
CA GLN A 56 9.75 10.69 -9.17
C GLN A 56 8.82 9.52 -9.56
N LYS A 57 9.01 8.32 -8.98
CA LYS A 57 8.10 7.19 -9.21
C LYS A 57 6.71 7.46 -8.63
N PHE A 58 6.59 8.05 -7.43
CA PHE A 58 5.29 8.47 -6.86
C PHE A 58 4.60 9.52 -7.73
N VAL A 59 5.33 10.52 -8.17
CA VAL A 59 4.79 11.58 -9.06
C VAL A 59 4.38 11.03 -10.43
N TRP A 60 5.11 10.03 -10.94
CA TRP A 60 4.83 9.38 -12.20
C TRP A 60 3.59 8.48 -12.16
N ALA A 61 3.34 7.78 -11.03
CA ALA A 61 2.30 6.76 -10.92
C ALA A 61 0.89 7.37 -10.87
N ASP A 62 -0.09 6.70 -11.49
CA ASP A 62 -1.52 6.91 -11.29
C ASP A 62 -2.03 6.07 -10.09
N TYR A 63 -1.44 4.89 -9.91
CA TYR A 63 -1.77 3.93 -8.85
C TYR A 63 -0.52 3.48 -8.12
N ILE A 64 -0.60 3.40 -6.80
CA ILE A 64 0.45 2.89 -5.93
C ILE A 64 -0.07 1.64 -5.22
N ILE A 65 0.63 0.51 -5.33
CA ILE A 65 0.29 -0.73 -4.64
C ILE A 65 1.39 -1.05 -3.63
N TYR A 66 1.03 -1.06 -2.37
CA TYR A 66 1.93 -1.46 -1.29
C TYR A 66 1.71 -2.93 -0.95
N HIS A 67 2.77 -3.72 -0.91
CA HIS A 67 2.79 -5.07 -0.35
C HIS A 67 3.64 -5.09 0.90
N THR A 68 3.07 -5.50 2.03
CA THR A 68 3.80 -5.46 3.30
C THR A 68 3.38 -6.59 4.24
N PRO A 69 4.32 -7.29 4.88
CA PRO A 69 3.98 -8.06 6.06
C PRO A 69 3.65 -7.10 7.20
N ILE A 70 2.90 -7.57 8.17
CA ILE A 70 2.66 -6.82 9.40
C ILE A 70 3.43 -7.48 10.54
N TRP A 71 4.32 -6.72 11.16
CA TRP A 71 5.11 -7.14 12.31
C TRP A 71 4.76 -6.29 13.52
N TRP A 72 4.45 -6.96 14.63
CA TRP A 72 4.04 -6.26 15.85
C TRP A 72 2.95 -5.21 15.60
N PHE A 73 1.96 -5.58 14.78
CA PHE A 73 0.80 -4.76 14.41
C PHE A 73 1.12 -3.47 13.62
N GLN A 74 2.33 -3.35 13.08
CA GLN A 74 2.81 -2.18 12.34
C GLN A 74 3.55 -2.60 11.07
N LEU A 75 3.85 -1.62 10.23
CA LEU A 75 4.73 -1.81 9.07
C LEU A 75 6.12 -2.25 9.52
N PRO A 76 6.81 -3.09 8.74
CA PRO A 76 8.22 -3.37 8.95
C PRO A 76 9.06 -2.10 8.99
N ASN A 77 10.11 -2.12 9.80
CA ASN A 77 10.99 -0.96 9.95
C ASN A 77 11.59 -0.46 8.61
N GLY A 78 11.92 -1.36 7.69
CA GLY A 78 12.45 -0.97 6.37
C GLY A 78 11.43 -0.23 5.53
N LEU A 79 10.18 -0.70 5.46
CA LEU A 79 9.12 0.00 4.76
C LEU A 79 8.77 1.33 5.45
N LYS A 80 8.73 1.36 6.78
CA LYS A 80 8.48 2.63 7.49
C LYS A 80 9.59 3.64 7.22
N LYS A 81 10.86 3.22 7.26
CA LYS A 81 12.01 4.05 6.90
C LYS A 81 11.91 4.57 5.46
N TYR A 82 11.59 3.68 4.50
CA TYR A 82 11.37 4.06 3.10
C TYR A 82 10.35 5.19 2.97
N ILE A 83 9.18 5.03 3.59
CA ILE A 83 8.13 6.05 3.57
C ILE A 83 8.61 7.37 4.17
N ASP A 84 9.25 7.33 5.33
CA ASP A 84 9.74 8.53 6.01
C ASP A 84 10.77 9.29 5.15
N GLU A 85 11.71 8.58 4.55
CA GLU A 85 12.76 9.18 3.71
C GLU A 85 12.21 9.72 2.40
N VAL A 86 11.34 8.95 1.72
CA VAL A 86 10.79 9.33 0.41
C VAL A 86 9.80 10.49 0.55
N PHE A 87 8.88 10.41 1.52
CA PHE A 87 7.89 11.48 1.69
C PHE A 87 8.56 12.77 2.16
N THR A 88 9.54 12.69 3.07
CA THR A 88 10.34 13.86 3.48
C THR A 88 11.10 14.46 2.30
N ALA A 89 11.74 13.65 1.46
CA ALA A 89 12.42 14.12 0.25
C ALA A 89 11.45 14.71 -0.78
N GLY A 90 10.18 14.31 -0.75
CA GLY A 90 9.12 14.76 -1.64
C GLY A 90 8.49 16.11 -1.29
N HIS A 91 8.90 16.76 -0.18
CA HIS A 91 8.44 18.09 0.17
C HIS A 91 8.76 19.08 -0.96
N ALA A 92 7.76 19.83 -1.41
CA ALA A 92 7.82 20.77 -2.55
C ALA A 92 8.31 20.13 -3.87
N LYS A 93 8.33 18.78 -3.96
CA LYS A 93 8.79 18.04 -5.15
C LYS A 93 7.71 17.10 -5.71
N GLY A 94 6.45 17.36 -5.37
CA GLY A 94 5.29 16.68 -5.95
C GLY A 94 4.60 15.66 -5.04
N ILE A 95 5.10 15.40 -3.82
CA ILE A 95 4.39 14.58 -2.83
C ILE A 95 3.51 15.44 -1.92
N TYR A 96 4.06 16.47 -1.31
CA TYR A 96 3.29 17.45 -0.52
C TYR A 96 4.00 18.80 -0.47
N MET A 97 3.25 19.87 -0.24
CA MET A 97 3.76 21.23 -0.12
C MET A 97 3.84 21.69 1.34
N SER A 98 2.83 21.37 2.14
CA SER A 98 2.71 21.77 3.54
C SER A 98 1.79 20.80 4.27
N ASP A 99 1.45 21.08 5.51
CA ASP A 99 0.39 20.36 6.23
C ASP A 99 -1.02 20.89 5.90
N GLY A 100 -1.13 21.94 5.09
CA GLY A 100 -2.41 22.55 4.66
C GLY A 100 -2.92 23.67 5.55
N ARG A 101 -2.35 23.87 6.74
CA ARG A 101 -2.71 24.98 7.63
C ARG A 101 -2.08 26.29 7.18
N THR A 102 -2.67 27.40 7.59
CA THR A 102 -2.10 28.74 7.41
C THR A 102 -1.78 29.37 8.76
N SER A 103 -0.93 30.38 8.78
CA SER A 103 -0.64 31.17 10.00
C SER A 103 -1.85 31.94 10.52
N GLU A 104 -2.78 32.29 9.61
CA GLU A 104 -4.03 32.99 9.95
C GLU A 104 -5.08 32.04 10.56
N ASN A 105 -5.00 30.74 10.22
CA ASN A 105 -5.96 29.73 10.64
C ASN A 105 -5.27 28.39 10.98
N PRO A 106 -4.51 28.32 12.09
CA PRO A 106 -3.66 27.17 12.39
C PRO A 106 -4.42 25.95 12.93
N GLU A 107 -5.71 26.06 13.20
CA GLU A 107 -6.51 24.98 13.81
C GLU A 107 -7.25 24.11 12.80
N ILE A 108 -7.33 24.53 11.54
CA ILE A 108 -8.10 23.84 10.49
C ILE A 108 -7.24 23.50 9.26
N ASN A 109 -7.79 22.67 8.36
CA ASN A 109 -7.16 22.24 7.10
C ASN A 109 -5.90 21.37 7.25
N TYR A 110 -5.62 20.83 8.44
CA TYR A 110 -4.52 19.88 8.59
C TYR A 110 -4.69 18.65 7.70
N GLY A 111 -3.65 18.31 6.96
CA GLY A 111 -3.63 17.19 6.03
C GLY A 111 -4.16 17.50 4.61
N THR A 112 -4.26 18.78 4.24
CA THR A 112 -4.75 19.20 2.91
C THR A 112 -3.65 19.72 1.97
N GLY A 113 -2.39 19.64 2.38
CA GLY A 113 -1.25 20.12 1.59
C GLY A 113 -0.61 19.08 0.67
N GLY A 114 -1.26 17.92 0.47
CA GLY A 114 -0.78 16.85 -0.40
C GLY A 114 -0.85 17.23 -1.88
N MET A 115 0.09 16.71 -2.68
CA MET A 115 0.22 17.01 -4.11
C MET A 115 -0.05 15.80 -5.02
N LEU A 116 -0.39 14.63 -4.45
CA LEU A 116 -0.69 13.42 -5.21
C LEU A 116 -2.19 13.27 -5.53
N GLY A 117 -2.94 14.37 -5.51
CA GLY A 117 -4.37 14.37 -5.83
C GLY A 117 -4.68 13.75 -7.19
N GLY A 118 -5.80 13.01 -7.28
CA GLY A 118 -6.21 12.26 -8.47
C GLY A 118 -5.54 10.88 -8.61
N ARG A 119 -4.56 10.55 -7.77
CA ARG A 119 -3.92 9.22 -7.70
C ARG A 119 -4.56 8.37 -6.62
N LYS A 120 -4.43 7.07 -6.78
CA LYS A 120 -5.00 6.10 -5.84
C LYS A 120 -3.95 5.15 -5.30
N TYR A 121 -4.22 4.58 -4.12
CA TYR A 121 -3.38 3.52 -3.58
C TYR A 121 -4.20 2.33 -3.11
N MET A 122 -3.58 1.18 -3.17
CA MET A 122 -4.04 -0.08 -2.58
C MET A 122 -2.98 -0.58 -1.60
N VAL A 123 -3.39 -1.22 -0.53
CA VAL A 123 -2.48 -1.95 0.36
C VAL A 123 -2.86 -3.41 0.43
N THR A 124 -1.86 -4.26 0.31
CA THR A 124 -1.97 -5.70 0.53
C THR A 124 -1.10 -6.07 1.71
N THR A 125 -1.68 -6.72 2.71
CA THR A 125 -0.94 -7.11 3.92
C THR A 125 -0.92 -8.61 4.13
N SER A 126 0.13 -9.12 4.77
CA SER A 126 0.20 -10.51 5.22
C SER A 126 0.34 -10.57 6.74
N TRP A 127 -0.50 -11.42 7.36
CA TRP A 127 -0.66 -11.56 8.80
C TRP A 127 -0.44 -13.00 9.26
N ASN A 128 0.23 -13.16 10.40
CA ASN A 128 0.19 -14.42 11.13
C ASN A 128 -1.15 -14.60 11.89
N ALA A 129 -1.85 -13.52 12.20
CA ALA A 129 -3.16 -13.56 12.83
C ALA A 129 -4.23 -14.12 11.86
N PRO A 130 -5.12 -15.02 12.33
CA PRO A 130 -6.26 -15.48 11.55
C PRO A 130 -7.28 -14.35 11.36
N GLU A 131 -8.09 -14.42 10.33
CA GLU A 131 -9.17 -13.45 10.05
C GLU A 131 -10.14 -13.33 11.23
N THR A 132 -10.41 -14.45 11.91
CA THR A 132 -11.27 -14.50 13.10
C THR A 132 -10.83 -13.60 14.23
N ALA A 133 -9.52 -13.32 14.36
CA ALA A 133 -9.01 -12.39 15.36
C ALA A 133 -9.53 -10.95 15.16
N PHE A 134 -9.95 -10.59 13.94
CA PHE A 134 -10.48 -9.28 13.59
C PHE A 134 -12.02 -9.24 13.54
N THR A 135 -12.67 -10.39 13.34
CA THR A 135 -14.08 -10.43 12.97
C THR A 135 -15.00 -11.02 14.05
N LEU A 136 -14.46 -11.81 14.99
CA LEU A 136 -15.27 -12.43 16.02
C LEU A 136 -15.33 -11.57 17.30
N PRO A 137 -16.53 -11.49 17.94
CA PRO A 137 -16.68 -10.84 19.23
C PRO A 137 -15.78 -11.45 20.32
N GLY A 138 -15.10 -10.61 21.07
CA GLY A 138 -14.21 -11.02 22.16
C GLY A 138 -12.83 -11.50 21.72
N GLU A 139 -12.57 -11.63 20.43
CA GLU A 139 -11.23 -11.90 19.91
C GLU A 139 -10.32 -10.66 19.96
N PHE A 140 -9.02 -10.86 19.71
CA PHE A 140 -7.96 -9.90 20.03
C PHE A 140 -8.20 -8.47 19.51
N PHE A 141 -8.73 -8.29 18.31
CA PHE A 141 -8.99 -6.97 17.73
C PHE A 141 -10.41 -6.43 17.99
N ASN A 142 -11.23 -7.18 18.74
CA ASN A 142 -12.56 -6.76 19.17
C ASN A 142 -13.39 -6.19 17.99
N GLU A 143 -13.57 -6.98 16.96
CA GLU A 143 -14.34 -6.64 15.73
C GLU A 143 -13.81 -5.38 14.99
N THR A 144 -12.56 -5.00 15.24
CA THR A 144 -11.93 -3.89 14.53
C THR A 144 -11.18 -4.42 13.30
N SER A 145 -11.59 -3.99 12.12
CA SER A 145 -10.96 -4.43 10.86
C SER A 145 -9.49 -4.01 10.78
N VAL A 146 -8.72 -4.71 9.94
CA VAL A 146 -7.32 -4.36 9.65
C VAL A 146 -7.17 -2.88 9.26
N ASP A 147 -8.04 -2.41 8.38
CA ASP A 147 -8.00 -1.03 7.87
C ASP A 147 -8.33 0.02 8.93
N ASN A 148 -9.29 -0.24 9.80
CA ASN A 148 -9.76 0.73 10.80
C ASN A 148 -8.96 0.68 12.11
N GLY A 149 -8.23 -0.39 12.34
CA GLY A 149 -7.36 -0.58 13.50
C GLY A 149 -5.88 -0.41 13.12
N PRO A 150 -5.14 -1.51 12.91
CA PRO A 150 -3.69 -1.45 12.70
C PRO A 150 -3.24 -0.55 11.56
N LEU A 151 -4.02 -0.46 10.47
CA LEU A 151 -3.68 0.38 9.31
C LEU A 151 -4.26 1.80 9.35
N PHE A 152 -4.95 2.20 10.41
CA PHE A 152 -5.51 3.55 10.50
C PHE A 152 -4.46 4.63 10.20
N GLY A 153 -3.31 4.60 10.88
CA GLY A 153 -2.23 5.57 10.66
C GLY A 153 -1.66 5.53 9.24
N PHE A 154 -1.54 4.34 8.65
CA PHE A 154 -1.10 4.17 7.27
C PHE A 154 -2.08 4.82 6.27
N HIS A 155 -3.37 4.66 6.48
CA HIS A 155 -4.38 5.31 5.64
C HIS A 155 -4.38 6.82 5.81
N ARG A 156 -4.19 7.33 7.05
CA ARG A 156 -4.08 8.79 7.30
C ARG A 156 -2.84 9.39 6.63
N MET A 157 -1.72 8.68 6.65
CA MET A 157 -0.49 9.10 5.97
C MET A 157 -0.70 9.23 4.44
N ASN A 158 -1.33 8.26 3.80
CA ASN A 158 -1.63 8.33 2.37
C ASN A 158 -2.63 9.45 2.05
N ALA A 159 -3.63 9.66 2.91
CA ALA A 159 -4.58 10.77 2.78
C ALA A 159 -3.89 12.14 2.94
N PHE A 160 -2.88 12.26 3.81
CA PHE A 160 -2.10 13.48 4.00
C PHE A 160 -1.40 13.93 2.73
N VAL A 161 -0.95 13.01 1.90
CA VAL A 161 -0.36 13.31 0.58
C VAL A 161 -1.38 13.32 -0.56
N SER A 162 -2.70 13.28 -0.23
CA SER A 162 -3.85 13.33 -1.15
C SER A 162 -4.08 12.08 -2.00
N LEU A 163 -3.56 10.93 -1.61
CA LEU A 163 -3.86 9.67 -2.25
C LEU A 163 -5.25 9.15 -1.83
N GLN A 164 -6.05 8.71 -2.79
CA GLN A 164 -7.35 8.08 -2.55
C GLN A 164 -7.19 6.57 -2.36
N ARG A 165 -7.88 6.01 -1.36
CA ARG A 165 -7.83 4.58 -1.09
C ARG A 165 -8.64 3.78 -2.09
N MET A 166 -8.06 2.70 -2.59
CA MET A 166 -8.73 1.59 -3.26
C MET A 166 -9.02 0.48 -2.23
N GLU A 167 -9.74 -0.55 -2.66
CA GLU A 167 -10.03 -1.71 -1.83
C GLU A 167 -8.74 -2.47 -1.47
N SER A 168 -8.51 -2.65 -0.16
CA SER A 168 -7.35 -3.37 0.38
C SER A 168 -7.53 -4.88 0.24
N PHE A 169 -6.42 -5.64 0.35
CA PHE A 169 -6.46 -7.10 0.46
C PHE A 169 -5.57 -7.58 1.60
N HIS A 170 -6.08 -8.49 2.44
CA HIS A 170 -5.37 -8.98 3.61
C HIS A 170 -5.28 -10.49 3.59
N PHE A 171 -4.04 -11.01 3.55
CA PHE A 171 -3.76 -12.42 3.74
C PHE A 171 -3.68 -12.69 5.24
N HIS A 172 -4.40 -13.67 5.71
CA HIS A 172 -4.45 -14.07 7.10
C HIS A 172 -3.82 -15.45 7.31
N ASP A 173 -3.28 -15.69 8.52
CA ASP A 173 -2.74 -16.97 8.96
C ASP A 173 -1.67 -17.57 8.03
N VAL A 174 -0.78 -16.72 7.54
CA VAL A 174 0.21 -17.08 6.51
C VAL A 174 1.33 -18.01 7.00
N GLU A 175 1.33 -18.39 8.28
CA GLU A 175 2.32 -19.33 8.83
C GLU A 175 1.71 -20.69 9.19
N LYS A 176 0.54 -20.72 9.85
CA LYS A 176 -0.03 -21.96 10.37
C LYS A 176 -0.94 -22.68 9.38
N ASN A 177 -1.75 -21.94 8.64
CA ASN A 177 -2.71 -22.50 7.68
C ASN A 177 -2.50 -21.89 6.28
N ALA A 178 -1.27 -21.54 5.96
CA ALA A 178 -0.95 -20.98 4.65
C ALA A 178 -1.28 -21.97 3.53
N ASP A 179 -2.12 -21.54 2.61
CA ASP A 179 -2.36 -22.20 1.33
C ASP A 179 -2.04 -21.21 0.22
N ILE A 180 -0.75 -21.17 -0.14
CA ILE A 180 -0.21 -20.16 -1.05
C ILE A 180 -0.91 -20.21 -2.42
N GLU A 181 -1.24 -21.39 -2.93
CA GLU A 181 -1.89 -21.54 -4.24
C GLU A 181 -3.30 -20.95 -4.21
N ARG A 182 -4.11 -21.33 -3.22
CA ARG A 182 -5.45 -20.79 -3.01
C ARG A 182 -5.39 -19.27 -2.78
N ASP A 183 -4.53 -18.82 -1.90
CA ASP A 183 -4.43 -17.41 -1.50
C ASP A 183 -4.04 -16.53 -2.68
N MET A 184 -3.07 -16.96 -3.51
CA MET A 184 -2.68 -16.22 -4.71
C MET A 184 -3.77 -16.24 -5.77
N LYS A 185 -4.55 -17.32 -5.90
CA LYS A 185 -5.69 -17.38 -6.82
C LYS A 185 -6.75 -16.33 -6.44
N ILE A 186 -7.19 -16.32 -5.18
CA ILE A 186 -8.18 -15.37 -4.68
C ILE A 186 -7.67 -13.93 -4.83
N TYR A 187 -6.40 -13.70 -4.51
CA TYR A 187 -5.79 -12.39 -4.67
C TYR A 187 -5.75 -11.90 -6.12
N LYS A 188 -5.39 -12.76 -7.08
CA LYS A 188 -5.42 -12.43 -8.51
C LYS A 188 -6.82 -12.07 -8.99
N GLU A 189 -7.84 -12.81 -8.55
CA GLU A 189 -9.25 -12.53 -8.85
C GLU A 189 -9.66 -11.15 -8.30
N HIS A 190 -9.34 -10.87 -7.04
CA HIS A 190 -9.57 -9.56 -6.41
C HIS A 190 -8.89 -8.43 -7.18
N LEU A 191 -7.60 -8.56 -7.44
CA LEU A 191 -6.81 -7.53 -8.12
C LEU A 191 -7.34 -7.26 -9.54
N THR A 192 -7.70 -8.31 -10.27
CA THR A 192 -8.32 -8.21 -11.59
C THR A 192 -9.62 -7.42 -11.53
N ALA A 193 -10.53 -7.76 -10.60
CA ALA A 193 -11.80 -7.06 -10.43
C ALA A 193 -11.61 -5.58 -10.07
N VAL A 194 -10.66 -5.26 -9.18
CA VAL A 194 -10.33 -3.89 -8.81
C VAL A 194 -9.83 -3.11 -10.03
N PHE A 195 -8.87 -3.65 -10.79
CA PHE A 195 -8.30 -2.95 -11.94
C PHE A 195 -9.25 -2.90 -13.14
N GLU A 196 -10.08 -3.89 -13.37
CA GLU A 196 -11.15 -3.79 -14.38
C GLU A 196 -12.09 -2.62 -14.10
N LYS A 197 -12.43 -2.37 -12.83
CA LYS A 197 -13.25 -1.22 -12.42
C LYS A 197 -12.53 0.11 -12.62
N GLU A 198 -11.24 0.17 -12.24
CA GLU A 198 -10.43 1.39 -12.32
C GLU A 198 -10.04 1.78 -13.74
N LEU A 199 -9.88 0.81 -14.63
CA LEU A 199 -9.45 1.03 -16.02
C LEU A 199 -10.61 1.20 -16.99
N LYS A 200 -11.85 0.93 -16.57
CA LYS A 200 -13.03 1.23 -17.40
C LYS A 200 -13.11 2.76 -17.65
N PRO A 201 -13.41 3.20 -18.90
CA PRO A 201 -13.70 4.61 -19.14
C PRO A 201 -14.82 5.05 -18.20
N GLN A 202 -14.59 6.08 -17.40
CA GLN A 202 -15.67 6.73 -16.69
C GLN A 202 -16.57 7.34 -17.77
N LEU A 203 -17.79 6.81 -17.90
CA LEU A 203 -18.82 7.44 -18.73
C LEU A 203 -19.05 8.84 -18.14
N ALA A 204 -18.68 9.86 -18.92
CA ALA A 204 -18.85 11.26 -18.58
C ALA A 204 -20.33 11.63 -18.57
#